data_db5e7a90d1364d76d57990cd7008aff4
#
_entry.id   db5e7a90d1364d76d57990cd7008aff4
#
_cell.length_a   1.000
_cell.length_b   1.000
_cell.length_c   1.000
_cell.angle_alpha   90.00
_cell.angle_beta   90.00
_cell.angle_gamma   90.00
#
_symmetry.space_group_name_H-M   'P 1'
#
loop_
_entity.id
_entity.type
_entity.pdbx_description
1 polymer ?
#
loop_
_entity_poly.entity_id
_entity_poly.type
_entity_poly.pdbx_seq_one_letter_code
_entity_poly.pdbx_strand_id
1 'polypeptide(L)'
;MNKIRVLLIGAAFSADLHSDGYSRIMDKVEIVGICDKSIDRIHELAARYGFRGYKAYDDFELAINDCECDLVDICMPNFLHHKVAITALHRGRNIICEKPLATTVADARDMVETAQKLGKHIYYAEDWLFAPAFRKALSIIDSGKLGKPLYIRARESHSGSHSPFAQTIEYCGGGCMVHLGVHPVSFMLALKENKWSSLVAMTSGGLENNLVFNKMEGEDWASAVLSFADGTFATLEANYVTVGGMEDVVDIYCEKGCIHVDLSFSGPLRCFSTEGLEYTVEKAEITTGWSTPAVDEKYNLGYTGEINHFVECAAADKDAMVGLRGLDGLKTLEVINLIYASAREGKRIDNPDREV
;
A
#
# COMPACT_ATOMS: atom_id res chain seq x y z
N MET A 1 24.81 -1.34 -16.79
CA MET A 1 23.69 -2.29 -16.85
C MET A 1 22.68 -1.72 -17.83
N ASN A 2 21.94 -2.56 -18.55
CA ASN A 2 20.81 -2.07 -19.33
C ASN A 2 19.74 -1.54 -18.37
N LYS A 3 19.03 -0.49 -18.76
CA LYS A 3 17.89 0.03 -17.99
C LYS A 3 16.75 -0.98 -17.99
N ILE A 4 16.00 -1.05 -16.90
CA ILE A 4 14.74 -1.81 -16.82
C ILE A 4 13.67 -1.04 -17.57
N ARG A 5 13.05 -1.68 -18.56
CA ARG A 5 11.96 -1.13 -19.36
C ARG A 5 10.63 -1.36 -18.63
N VAL A 6 9.95 -0.29 -18.29
CA VAL A 6 8.72 -0.31 -17.51
C VAL A 6 7.52 0.07 -18.36
N LEU A 7 6.47 -0.75 -18.31
CA LEU A 7 5.12 -0.42 -18.78
C LEU A 7 4.27 -0.04 -17.57
N LEU A 8 3.87 1.23 -17.48
CA LEU A 8 3.01 1.74 -16.41
C LEU A 8 1.54 1.60 -16.81
N ILE A 9 0.74 0.87 -16.05
CA ILE A 9 -0.69 0.67 -16.27
C ILE A 9 -1.48 1.45 -15.23
N GLY A 10 -2.05 2.56 -15.65
CA GLY A 10 -2.69 3.62 -14.87
C GLY A 10 -1.92 4.93 -15.02
N ALA A 11 -2.64 6.07 -15.01
CA ALA A 11 -2.06 7.40 -15.01
C ALA A 11 -2.78 8.34 -14.02
N ALA A 12 -3.38 7.76 -12.96
CA ALA A 12 -4.07 8.47 -11.89
C ALA A 12 -3.17 8.63 -10.65
N PHE A 13 -3.78 8.73 -9.48
CA PHE A 13 -3.11 9.07 -8.21
C PHE A 13 -1.93 8.14 -7.88
N SER A 14 -2.13 6.81 -7.80
CA SER A 14 -1.05 5.87 -7.47
C SER A 14 0.09 5.93 -8.49
N ALA A 15 -0.25 6.05 -9.78
CA ALA A 15 0.75 6.20 -10.86
C ALA A 15 1.58 7.49 -10.72
N ASP A 16 1.01 8.57 -10.18
CA ASP A 16 1.74 9.80 -9.85
C ASP A 16 2.76 9.58 -8.74
N LEU A 17 2.42 8.79 -7.71
CA LEU A 17 3.33 8.43 -6.62
C LEU A 17 4.50 7.57 -7.13
N HIS A 18 4.22 6.52 -7.91
CA HIS A 18 5.25 5.66 -8.52
C HIS A 18 6.12 6.43 -9.52
N SER A 19 5.52 7.33 -10.30
CA SER A 19 6.24 8.15 -11.28
C SER A 19 7.25 9.09 -10.63
N ASP A 20 6.97 9.61 -9.45
CA ASP A 20 7.97 10.35 -8.66
C ASP A 20 9.18 9.47 -8.34
N GLY A 21 8.94 8.24 -7.87
CA GLY A 21 9.99 7.25 -7.62
C GLY A 21 10.82 6.97 -8.87
N TYR A 22 10.19 6.68 -10.01
CA TYR A 22 10.88 6.47 -11.29
C TYR A 22 11.68 7.67 -11.74
N SER A 23 11.15 8.89 -11.59
CA SER A 23 11.83 10.12 -12.01
C SER A 23 13.18 10.33 -11.33
N ARG A 24 13.34 9.79 -10.12
CA ARG A 24 14.56 9.89 -9.31
C ARG A 24 15.63 8.82 -9.67
N ILE A 25 15.27 7.84 -10.48
CA ILE A 25 16.13 6.71 -10.88
C ILE A 25 16.15 6.48 -12.40
N MET A 26 16.02 7.55 -13.19
CA MET A 26 16.02 7.49 -14.66
C MET A 26 17.33 6.96 -15.28
N ASP A 27 18.39 6.87 -14.49
CA ASP A 27 19.62 6.16 -14.87
C ASP A 27 19.45 4.63 -14.89
N LYS A 28 18.52 4.07 -14.10
CA LYS A 28 18.22 2.64 -13.96
C LYS A 28 17.01 2.18 -14.77
N VAL A 29 16.07 3.08 -15.09
CA VAL A 29 14.80 2.75 -15.74
C VAL A 29 14.55 3.52 -17.03
N GLU A 30 13.67 2.96 -17.85
CA GLU A 30 13.08 3.61 -19.02
C GLU A 30 11.58 3.31 -19.02
N ILE A 31 10.74 4.34 -18.99
CA ILE A 31 9.29 4.20 -19.16
C ILE A 31 9.03 4.06 -20.66
N VAL A 32 8.76 2.84 -21.12
CA VAL A 32 8.58 2.50 -22.53
C VAL A 32 7.12 2.55 -22.99
N GLY A 33 6.19 2.46 -22.03
CA GLY A 33 4.75 2.57 -22.30
C GLY A 33 3.99 3.09 -21.08
N ILE A 34 2.91 3.78 -21.33
CA ILE A 34 1.94 4.23 -20.31
C ILE A 34 0.54 3.95 -20.83
N CYS A 35 -0.30 3.35 -20.00
CA CYS A 35 -1.68 2.98 -20.35
C CYS A 35 -2.68 3.60 -19.39
N ASP A 36 -3.65 4.33 -19.91
CA ASP A 36 -4.83 4.84 -19.17
C ASP A 36 -5.97 5.08 -20.16
N LYS A 37 -7.23 4.99 -19.72
CA LYS A 37 -8.39 5.34 -20.56
C LYS A 37 -8.39 6.80 -21.03
N SER A 38 -7.69 7.68 -20.30
CA SER A 38 -7.50 9.09 -20.69
C SER A 38 -6.08 9.29 -21.22
N ILE A 39 -5.96 9.45 -22.51
CA ILE A 39 -4.69 9.78 -23.18
C ILE A 39 -4.12 11.11 -22.69
N ASP A 40 -4.97 12.07 -22.37
CA ASP A 40 -4.54 13.37 -21.83
C ASP A 40 -3.82 13.18 -20.47
N ARG A 41 -4.37 12.36 -19.56
CA ARG A 41 -3.70 12.03 -18.29
C ARG A 41 -2.33 11.39 -18.49
N ILE A 42 -2.17 10.53 -19.48
CA ILE A 42 -0.87 9.95 -19.84
C ILE A 42 0.14 11.05 -20.17
N HIS A 43 -0.25 11.98 -21.02
CA HIS A 43 0.64 13.07 -21.45
C HIS A 43 0.96 14.04 -20.32
N GLU A 44 -0.02 14.35 -19.47
CA GLU A 44 0.15 15.20 -18.28
C GLU A 44 1.13 14.56 -17.29
N LEU A 45 0.95 13.26 -16.97
CA LEU A 45 1.83 12.51 -16.10
C LEU A 45 3.26 12.46 -16.65
N ALA A 46 3.41 12.10 -17.92
CA ALA A 46 4.70 12.01 -18.57
C ALA A 46 5.42 13.37 -18.64
N ALA A 47 4.70 14.45 -18.89
CA ALA A 47 5.25 15.79 -18.90
C ALA A 47 5.74 16.22 -17.50
N ARG A 48 4.96 15.93 -16.46
CA ARG A 48 5.28 16.23 -15.05
C ARG A 48 6.60 15.61 -14.62
N TYR A 49 6.85 14.35 -14.97
CA TYR A 49 8.05 13.59 -14.55
C TYR A 49 9.14 13.52 -15.62
N GLY A 50 8.96 14.19 -16.76
CA GLY A 50 9.96 14.26 -17.80
C GLY A 50 10.15 12.96 -18.60
N PHE A 51 9.19 12.04 -18.60
CA PHE A 51 9.26 10.81 -19.37
C PHE A 51 9.22 11.11 -20.87
N ARG A 52 10.06 10.41 -21.65
CA ARG A 52 10.23 10.59 -23.08
C ARG A 52 10.27 9.24 -23.79
N GLY A 53 9.85 9.20 -25.05
CA GLY A 53 9.95 8.01 -25.89
C GLY A 53 8.96 6.91 -25.58
N TYR A 54 8.05 7.10 -24.64
CA TYR A 54 7.01 6.14 -24.29
C TYR A 54 5.94 6.06 -25.38
N LYS A 55 5.27 4.90 -25.46
CA LYS A 55 4.06 4.70 -26.24
C LYS A 55 2.83 4.83 -25.34
N ALA A 56 1.82 5.59 -25.79
CA ALA A 56 0.57 5.73 -25.06
C ALA A 56 -0.44 4.68 -25.54
N TYR A 57 -1.19 4.10 -24.59
CA TYR A 57 -2.21 3.09 -24.83
C TYR A 57 -3.48 3.42 -24.04
N ASP A 58 -4.64 3.11 -24.60
CA ASP A 58 -5.96 3.24 -23.94
C ASP A 58 -6.56 1.90 -23.54
N ASP A 59 -5.86 0.80 -23.83
CA ASP A 59 -6.23 -0.57 -23.49
C ASP A 59 -5.03 -1.33 -22.95
N PHE A 60 -5.18 -1.90 -21.75
CA PHE A 60 -4.08 -2.59 -21.08
C PHE A 60 -3.73 -3.94 -21.72
N GLU A 61 -4.68 -4.65 -22.31
CA GLU A 61 -4.40 -5.92 -23.00
C GLU A 61 -3.56 -5.65 -24.25
N LEU A 62 -3.90 -4.61 -24.99
CA LEU A 62 -3.09 -4.14 -26.12
C LEU A 62 -1.71 -3.71 -25.64
N ALA A 63 -1.63 -2.90 -24.58
CA ALA A 63 -0.36 -2.41 -24.03
C ALA A 63 0.58 -3.55 -23.65
N ILE A 64 0.09 -4.54 -22.87
CA ILE A 64 0.88 -5.68 -22.42
C ILE A 64 1.31 -6.57 -23.59
N ASN A 65 0.50 -6.68 -24.64
CA ASN A 65 0.80 -7.51 -25.81
C ASN A 65 1.78 -6.87 -26.79
N ASP A 66 1.75 -5.55 -26.91
CA ASP A 66 2.49 -4.80 -27.92
C ASP A 66 3.78 -4.15 -27.37
N CYS A 67 3.79 -3.80 -26.06
CA CYS A 67 4.92 -3.10 -25.45
C CYS A 67 6.04 -4.08 -25.04
N GLU A 68 7.23 -3.86 -25.58
CA GLU A 68 8.43 -4.59 -25.17
C GLU A 68 8.98 -4.03 -23.85
N CYS A 69 8.55 -4.62 -22.73
CA CYS A 69 8.95 -4.22 -21.38
C CYS A 69 9.51 -5.40 -20.58
N ASP A 70 10.23 -5.10 -19.50
CA ASP A 70 10.76 -6.09 -18.55
C ASP A 70 9.88 -6.17 -17.31
N LEU A 71 9.20 -5.08 -16.96
CA LEU A 71 8.40 -4.90 -15.76
C LEU A 71 7.08 -4.21 -16.11
N VAL A 72 5.97 -4.71 -15.58
CA VAL A 72 4.66 -4.07 -15.67
C VAL A 72 4.28 -3.53 -14.30
N ASP A 73 4.01 -2.25 -14.20
CA ASP A 73 3.59 -1.59 -12.96
C ASP A 73 2.10 -1.30 -12.99
N ILE A 74 1.35 -1.88 -12.03
CA ILE A 74 -0.13 -1.90 -12.01
C ILE A 74 -0.63 -0.89 -10.97
N CYS A 75 -1.00 0.30 -11.45
CA CYS A 75 -1.58 1.40 -10.69
C CYS A 75 -3.05 1.62 -11.08
N MET A 76 -3.82 0.56 -11.10
CA MET A 76 -5.22 0.52 -11.53
C MET A 76 -6.18 0.46 -10.34
N PRO A 77 -7.50 0.67 -10.53
CA PRO A 77 -8.48 0.33 -9.51
C PRO A 77 -8.41 -1.15 -9.10
N ASN A 78 -8.61 -1.43 -7.81
CA ASN A 78 -8.38 -2.74 -7.17
C ASN A 78 -8.99 -3.92 -7.94
N PHE A 79 -10.22 -3.76 -8.45
CA PHE A 79 -10.93 -4.83 -9.18
C PHE A 79 -10.28 -5.22 -10.52
N LEU A 80 -9.32 -4.45 -11.02
CA LEU A 80 -8.56 -4.74 -12.22
C LEU A 80 -7.21 -5.39 -11.95
N HIS A 81 -6.70 -5.36 -10.72
CA HIS A 81 -5.38 -5.87 -10.37
C HIS A 81 -5.18 -7.30 -10.84
N HIS A 82 -6.09 -8.21 -10.47
CA HIS A 82 -6.01 -9.62 -10.86
C HIS A 82 -5.93 -9.78 -12.39
N LYS A 83 -6.88 -9.19 -13.13
CA LYS A 83 -6.94 -9.36 -14.59
C LYS A 83 -5.68 -8.86 -15.28
N VAL A 84 -5.19 -7.69 -14.89
CA VAL A 84 -3.97 -7.09 -15.46
C VAL A 84 -2.75 -7.91 -15.09
N ALA A 85 -2.64 -8.34 -13.83
CA ALA A 85 -1.53 -9.15 -13.33
C ALA A 85 -1.42 -10.49 -14.07
N ILE A 86 -2.53 -11.24 -14.19
CA ILE A 86 -2.56 -12.52 -14.90
C ILE A 86 -2.18 -12.34 -16.37
N THR A 87 -2.67 -11.28 -17.03
CA THR A 87 -2.29 -10.97 -18.42
C THR A 87 -0.79 -10.73 -18.56
N ALA A 88 -0.20 -9.93 -17.66
CA ALA A 88 1.23 -9.61 -17.68
C ALA A 88 2.12 -10.83 -17.35
N LEU A 89 1.74 -11.62 -16.35
CA LEU A 89 2.45 -12.86 -15.96
C LEU A 89 2.50 -13.87 -17.10
N HIS A 90 1.39 -14.09 -17.82
CA HIS A 90 1.35 -14.99 -18.99
C HIS A 90 2.18 -14.47 -20.17
N ARG A 91 2.48 -13.17 -20.22
CA ARG A 91 3.44 -12.60 -21.16
C ARG A 91 4.89 -12.66 -20.66
N GLY A 92 5.14 -13.36 -19.55
CA GLY A 92 6.47 -13.57 -18.99
C GLY A 92 7.06 -12.32 -18.35
N ARG A 93 6.23 -11.37 -17.90
CA ARG A 93 6.70 -10.14 -17.23
C ARG A 93 6.67 -10.29 -15.71
N ASN A 94 7.65 -9.72 -15.02
CA ASN A 94 7.54 -9.43 -13.60
C ASN A 94 6.58 -8.26 -13.42
N ILE A 95 5.89 -8.19 -12.28
CA ILE A 95 4.93 -7.12 -12.03
C ILE A 95 5.19 -6.41 -10.70
N ILE A 96 4.93 -5.10 -10.66
CA ILE A 96 4.60 -4.35 -9.46
C ILE A 96 3.08 -4.28 -9.42
N CYS A 97 2.47 -4.49 -8.26
CA CYS A 97 1.03 -4.36 -8.09
C CYS A 97 0.72 -3.58 -6.83
N GLU A 98 -0.04 -2.49 -6.99
CA GLU A 98 -0.55 -1.68 -5.89
C GLU A 98 -1.39 -2.49 -4.90
N LYS A 99 -1.42 -1.99 -3.67
CA LYS A 99 -2.26 -2.54 -2.61
C LYS A 99 -3.74 -2.10 -2.76
N PRO A 100 -4.68 -2.92 -2.31
CA PRO A 100 -4.52 -4.33 -1.93
C PRO A 100 -4.15 -5.18 -3.14
N LEU A 101 -3.49 -6.31 -2.94
CA LEU A 101 -3.03 -7.16 -4.06
C LEU A 101 -4.16 -7.56 -5.02
N ALA A 102 -5.36 -7.84 -4.47
CA ALA A 102 -6.59 -8.08 -5.22
C ALA A 102 -7.81 -7.73 -4.35
N THR A 103 -9.01 -7.76 -4.91
CA THR A 103 -10.26 -7.57 -4.14
C THR A 103 -10.69 -8.82 -3.38
N THR A 104 -10.21 -10.00 -3.75
CA THR A 104 -10.51 -11.27 -3.07
C THR A 104 -9.25 -12.08 -2.78
N VAL A 105 -9.31 -12.89 -1.72
CA VAL A 105 -8.23 -13.85 -1.39
C VAL A 105 -8.02 -14.87 -2.51
N ALA A 106 -9.10 -15.28 -3.20
CA ALA A 106 -9.01 -16.24 -4.30
C ALA A 106 -8.20 -15.65 -5.48
N ASP A 107 -8.48 -14.40 -5.87
CA ASP A 107 -7.76 -13.73 -6.95
C ASP A 107 -6.30 -13.47 -6.58
N ALA A 108 -6.03 -13.02 -5.34
CA ALA A 108 -4.65 -12.83 -4.86
C ALA A 108 -3.86 -14.15 -4.87
N ARG A 109 -4.50 -15.26 -4.49
CA ARG A 109 -3.89 -16.59 -4.52
C ARG A 109 -3.60 -17.04 -5.94
N ASP A 110 -4.53 -16.87 -6.89
CA ASP A 110 -4.32 -17.18 -8.30
C ASP A 110 -3.16 -16.39 -8.90
N MET A 111 -3.04 -15.09 -8.56
CA MET A 111 -1.90 -14.28 -8.98
C MET A 111 -0.57 -14.87 -8.48
N VAL A 112 -0.48 -15.19 -7.17
CA VAL A 112 0.75 -15.72 -6.56
C VAL A 112 1.11 -17.08 -7.14
N GLU A 113 0.15 -18.01 -7.26
CA GLU A 113 0.37 -19.34 -7.83
C GLU A 113 0.77 -19.26 -9.31
N THR A 114 0.14 -18.36 -10.08
CA THR A 114 0.49 -18.14 -11.49
C THR A 114 1.90 -17.61 -11.63
N ALA A 115 2.30 -16.65 -10.83
CA ALA A 115 3.67 -16.12 -10.82
C ALA A 115 4.68 -17.24 -10.51
N GLN A 116 4.43 -18.04 -9.47
CA GLN A 116 5.28 -19.18 -9.11
C GLN A 116 5.41 -20.20 -10.23
N LYS A 117 4.28 -20.60 -10.86
CA LYS A 117 4.27 -21.55 -11.98
C LYS A 117 5.08 -21.06 -13.19
N LEU A 118 5.07 -19.74 -13.43
CA LEU A 118 5.75 -19.13 -14.56
C LEU A 118 7.19 -18.66 -14.22
N GLY A 119 7.65 -18.82 -12.98
CA GLY A 119 8.95 -18.34 -12.51
C GLY A 119 9.06 -16.82 -12.60
N LYS A 120 7.99 -16.10 -12.22
CA LYS A 120 7.91 -14.65 -12.24
C LYS A 120 7.72 -14.08 -10.84
N HIS A 121 8.06 -12.81 -10.68
CA HIS A 121 7.97 -12.10 -9.42
C HIS A 121 6.78 -11.14 -9.42
N ILE A 122 6.08 -11.10 -8.29
CA ILE A 122 5.12 -10.06 -7.94
C ILE A 122 5.74 -9.21 -6.83
N TYR A 123 5.99 -7.96 -7.13
CA TYR A 123 6.40 -6.94 -6.18
C TYR A 123 5.14 -6.24 -5.67
N TYR A 124 4.82 -6.47 -4.41
CA TYR A 124 3.62 -5.94 -3.76
C TYR A 124 3.91 -4.54 -3.23
N ALA A 125 3.28 -3.53 -3.82
CA ALA A 125 3.49 -2.13 -3.48
C ALA A 125 2.79 -1.81 -2.15
N GLU A 126 3.62 -1.76 -1.10
CA GLU A 126 3.25 -1.41 0.27
C GLU A 126 4.32 -0.48 0.83
N ASP A 127 4.10 0.80 0.69
CA ASP A 127 5.05 1.89 0.85
C ASP A 127 5.58 2.07 2.28
N TRP A 128 4.80 1.76 3.32
CA TRP A 128 5.20 1.94 4.73
C TRP A 128 6.54 1.27 5.06
N LEU A 129 6.81 0.10 4.50
CA LEU A 129 8.07 -0.62 4.74
C LEU A 129 9.30 0.11 4.17
N PHE A 130 9.10 1.09 3.28
CA PHE A 130 10.15 1.95 2.74
C PHE A 130 10.09 3.39 3.24
N ALA A 131 9.09 3.77 4.02
CA ALA A 131 9.08 5.06 4.69
C ALA A 131 10.36 5.22 5.54
N PRO A 132 11.16 6.28 5.37
CA PRO A 132 12.44 6.42 6.06
C PRO A 132 12.34 6.30 7.58
N ALA A 133 11.24 6.81 8.17
CA ALA A 133 10.99 6.68 9.60
C ALA A 133 10.78 5.21 10.02
N PHE A 134 9.99 4.43 9.27
CA PHE A 134 9.80 3.00 9.53
C PHE A 134 11.07 2.20 9.30
N ARG A 135 11.82 2.47 8.22
CA ARG A 135 13.13 1.84 7.99
C ARG A 135 14.06 2.06 9.18
N LYS A 136 14.07 3.29 9.74
CA LYS A 136 14.87 3.59 10.92
C LYS A 136 14.37 2.87 12.16
N ALA A 137 13.05 2.81 12.38
CA ALA A 137 12.42 2.08 13.48
C ALA A 137 12.78 0.58 13.44
N LEU A 138 12.65 -0.06 12.27
CA LEU A 138 13.03 -1.47 12.08
C LEU A 138 14.53 -1.69 12.40
N SER A 139 15.41 -0.83 11.89
CA SER A 139 16.85 -0.89 12.19
C SER A 139 17.16 -0.76 13.69
N ILE A 140 16.40 0.03 14.43
CA ILE A 140 16.55 0.16 15.90
C ILE A 140 16.10 -1.14 16.59
N ILE A 141 14.98 -1.74 16.15
CA ILE A 141 14.51 -3.02 16.68
C ILE A 141 15.52 -4.12 16.41
N ASP A 142 16.02 -4.25 15.17
CA ASP A 142 17.00 -5.24 14.75
C ASP A 142 18.32 -5.12 15.53
N SER A 143 18.66 -3.94 16.03
CA SER A 143 19.84 -3.73 16.87
C SER A 143 19.75 -4.46 18.23
N GLY A 144 18.55 -4.92 18.63
CA GLY A 144 18.27 -5.57 19.91
C GLY A 144 18.38 -4.67 21.15
N LYS A 145 18.71 -3.37 20.98
CA LYS A 145 18.97 -2.46 22.13
C LYS A 145 17.73 -2.14 22.95
N LEU A 146 16.54 -2.21 22.33
CA LEU A 146 15.27 -1.99 23.02
C LEU A 146 14.69 -3.27 23.64
N GLY A 147 15.33 -4.44 23.43
CA GLY A 147 14.77 -5.72 23.81
C GLY A 147 13.62 -6.11 22.87
N LYS A 148 12.84 -7.11 23.29
CA LYS A 148 11.74 -7.66 22.52
C LYS A 148 10.55 -6.67 22.45
N PRO A 149 9.88 -6.52 21.29
CA PRO A 149 8.57 -5.87 21.23
C PRO A 149 7.54 -6.63 22.07
N LEU A 150 6.82 -5.90 22.90
CA LEU A 150 5.77 -6.43 23.78
C LEU A 150 4.37 -6.08 23.26
N TYR A 151 4.22 -4.85 22.75
CA TYR A 151 2.97 -4.31 22.26
C TYR A 151 3.21 -3.36 21.10
N ILE A 152 2.38 -3.48 20.05
CA ILE A 152 2.39 -2.61 18.89
C ILE A 152 1.01 -1.98 18.75
N ARG A 153 0.96 -0.68 18.49
CA ARG A 153 -0.27 0.02 18.14
C ARG A 153 -0.07 0.72 16.81
N ALA A 154 -0.95 0.50 15.85
CA ALA A 154 -0.87 1.16 14.55
C ALA A 154 -2.25 1.68 14.13
N ARG A 155 -2.26 2.82 13.46
CA ARG A 155 -3.46 3.44 12.91
C ARG A 155 -3.16 4.11 11.60
N GLU A 156 -4.09 3.92 10.65
CA GLU A 156 -4.19 4.76 9.48
C GLU A 156 -5.61 5.27 9.35
N SER A 157 -5.76 6.58 9.19
CA SER A 157 -7.07 7.21 9.14
C SER A 157 -7.04 8.52 8.37
N HIS A 158 -8.13 8.82 7.68
CA HIS A 158 -8.37 10.11 7.04
C HIS A 158 -9.88 10.38 6.83
N SER A 159 -10.22 11.52 6.23
CA SER A 159 -11.60 11.91 5.97
C SER A 159 -12.07 11.36 4.62
N GLY A 160 -12.73 10.19 4.65
CA GLY A 160 -13.21 9.51 3.46
C GLY A 160 -12.10 8.87 2.62
N SER A 161 -12.48 8.35 1.46
CA SER A 161 -11.55 7.77 0.49
C SER A 161 -11.33 8.70 -0.69
N HIS A 162 -10.09 8.81 -1.17
CA HIS A 162 -9.75 9.50 -2.41
C HIS A 162 -10.17 8.74 -3.67
N SER A 163 -10.47 7.44 -3.55
CA SER A 163 -10.89 6.61 -4.68
C SER A 163 -12.39 6.71 -4.92
N PRO A 164 -12.84 7.05 -6.13
CA PRO A 164 -14.26 7.03 -6.49
C PRO A 164 -14.86 5.62 -6.45
N PHE A 165 -14.02 4.59 -6.46
CA PHE A 165 -14.44 3.18 -6.42
C PHE A 165 -14.64 2.65 -4.99
N ALA A 166 -14.25 3.39 -3.95
CA ALA A 166 -14.34 2.97 -2.54
C ALA A 166 -15.77 2.78 -2.03
N GLN A 167 -16.77 3.26 -2.76
CA GLN A 167 -18.18 3.15 -2.38
C GLN A 167 -18.73 1.72 -2.47
N THR A 168 -18.12 0.86 -3.28
CA THR A 168 -18.66 -0.45 -3.63
C THR A 168 -17.67 -1.56 -3.31
N ILE A 169 -18.09 -2.56 -2.54
CA ILE A 169 -17.24 -3.71 -2.15
C ILE A 169 -16.73 -4.47 -3.37
N GLU A 170 -17.56 -4.64 -4.41
CA GLU A 170 -17.16 -5.29 -5.66
C GLU A 170 -15.90 -4.67 -6.27
N TYR A 171 -15.78 -3.34 -6.22
CA TYR A 171 -14.65 -2.63 -6.84
C TYR A 171 -13.46 -2.46 -5.92
N CYS A 172 -13.70 -2.46 -4.62
CA CYS A 172 -12.70 -2.11 -3.62
C CYS A 172 -12.16 -3.30 -2.83
N GLY A 173 -13.00 -4.34 -2.65
CA GLY A 173 -12.69 -5.50 -1.82
C GLY A 173 -13.17 -5.38 -0.37
N GLY A 174 -13.59 -4.18 0.08
CA GLY A 174 -14.04 -3.89 1.44
C GLY A 174 -14.11 -2.40 1.70
N GLY A 175 -14.11 -2.00 2.96
CA GLY A 175 -14.12 -0.61 3.41
C GLY A 175 -12.72 -0.09 3.80
N CYS A 176 -12.67 0.69 4.89
CA CYS A 176 -11.43 1.30 5.37
C CYS A 176 -10.35 0.27 5.77
N MET A 177 -10.72 -0.93 6.21
CA MET A 177 -9.75 -1.96 6.58
C MET A 177 -8.94 -2.46 5.37
N VAL A 178 -9.57 -2.62 4.21
CA VAL A 178 -8.87 -3.00 2.97
C VAL A 178 -8.05 -1.85 2.40
N HIS A 179 -8.57 -0.62 2.48
CA HIS A 179 -7.93 0.55 1.87
C HIS A 179 -6.78 1.12 2.69
N LEU A 180 -7.00 1.25 4.00
CA LEU A 180 -6.09 1.88 4.95
C LEU A 180 -5.47 0.82 5.88
N GLY A 181 -6.28 -0.02 6.49
CA GLY A 181 -5.81 -1.05 7.40
C GLY A 181 -4.84 -2.05 6.77
N VAL A 182 -4.77 -2.10 5.44
CA VAL A 182 -3.79 -2.90 4.71
C VAL A 182 -2.35 -2.53 5.09
N HIS A 183 -2.01 -1.25 5.28
CA HIS A 183 -0.68 -0.79 5.66
C HIS A 183 -0.29 -1.24 7.08
N PRO A 184 -1.05 -0.94 8.16
CA PRO A 184 -0.72 -1.42 9.49
C PRO A 184 -0.72 -2.96 9.58
N VAL A 185 -1.60 -3.68 8.87
CA VAL A 185 -1.58 -5.14 8.83
C VAL A 185 -0.30 -5.64 8.18
N SER A 186 0.06 -5.16 6.98
CA SER A 186 1.30 -5.52 6.29
C SER A 186 2.53 -5.25 7.12
N PHE A 187 2.62 -4.07 7.74
CA PHE A 187 3.73 -3.69 8.61
C PHE A 187 3.88 -4.66 9.79
N MET A 188 2.78 -4.97 10.50
CA MET A 188 2.81 -5.89 11.64
C MET A 188 3.20 -7.30 11.23
N LEU A 189 2.67 -7.80 10.11
CA LEU A 189 3.00 -9.12 9.60
C LEU A 189 4.47 -9.19 9.16
N ALA A 190 5.00 -8.17 8.50
CA ALA A 190 6.40 -8.10 8.13
C ALA A 190 7.32 -8.07 9.37
N LEU A 191 7.03 -7.20 10.35
CA LEU A 191 7.80 -7.08 11.60
C LEU A 191 7.78 -8.40 12.40
N LYS A 192 6.71 -9.17 12.34
CA LYS A 192 6.49 -10.41 13.10
C LYS A 192 6.60 -11.67 12.24
N GLU A 193 7.20 -11.59 11.04
CA GLU A 193 7.43 -12.72 10.14
C GLU A 193 6.18 -13.57 9.88
N ASN A 194 5.00 -12.93 9.78
CA ASN A 194 3.69 -13.59 9.63
C ASN A 194 3.31 -14.57 10.75
N LYS A 195 3.97 -14.53 11.92
CA LYS A 195 3.75 -15.46 13.05
C LYS A 195 2.64 -15.01 14.00
N TRP A 196 1.51 -14.57 13.48
CA TRP A 196 0.35 -14.26 14.31
C TRP A 196 -0.36 -15.52 14.79
N SER A 197 -1.02 -15.45 15.95
CA SER A 197 -1.64 -16.61 16.62
C SER A 197 -3.16 -16.53 16.65
N SER A 198 -3.71 -15.37 16.90
CA SER A 198 -5.17 -15.15 16.93
C SER A 198 -5.49 -13.68 16.74
N LEU A 199 -6.72 -13.42 16.35
CA LEU A 199 -7.27 -12.07 16.24
C LEU A 199 -8.72 -11.99 16.74
N VAL A 200 -9.12 -10.77 17.11
CA VAL A 200 -10.51 -10.37 17.34
C VAL A 200 -10.72 -8.97 16.79
N ALA A 201 -11.87 -8.70 16.19
CA ALA A 201 -12.11 -7.44 15.50
C ALA A 201 -13.55 -6.94 15.64
N MET A 202 -13.72 -5.64 15.39
CA MET A 202 -15.00 -4.96 15.22
C MET A 202 -14.94 -4.03 14.02
N THR A 203 -16.06 -3.84 13.33
CA THR A 203 -16.25 -2.86 12.25
C THR A 203 -17.55 -2.12 12.41
N SER A 204 -17.70 -0.96 11.75
CA SER A 204 -19.00 -0.26 11.68
C SER A 204 -20.07 -1.05 10.91
N GLY A 205 -19.66 -1.93 9.98
CA GLY A 205 -20.54 -2.87 9.29
C GLY A 205 -21.03 -2.45 7.91
N GLY A 206 -20.76 -1.24 7.48
CA GLY A 206 -21.15 -0.72 6.16
C GLY A 206 -22.57 -0.15 6.08
N LEU A 207 -22.85 0.60 5.02
CA LEU A 207 -24.12 1.28 4.73
C LEU A 207 -24.64 2.11 5.93
N GLU A 208 -25.91 1.94 6.31
CA GLU A 208 -26.54 2.66 7.42
C GLU A 208 -25.89 2.41 8.79
N ASN A 209 -25.05 1.37 8.92
CA ASN A 209 -24.31 1.10 10.14
C ASN A 209 -23.00 1.89 10.24
N ASN A 210 -22.57 2.55 9.15
CA ASN A 210 -21.38 3.39 9.13
C ASN A 210 -21.57 4.63 10.02
N LEU A 211 -20.46 5.12 10.58
CA LEU A 211 -20.46 6.27 11.48
C LEU A 211 -20.74 7.58 10.72
N VAL A 212 -20.21 7.72 9.49
CA VAL A 212 -20.31 8.93 8.67
C VAL A 212 -20.78 8.62 7.25
N PHE A 213 -20.18 7.62 6.59
CA PHE A 213 -20.37 7.34 5.16
C PHE A 213 -21.46 6.30 4.91
N ASN A 214 -22.70 6.62 5.27
CA ASN A 214 -23.86 5.71 5.25
C ASN A 214 -24.32 5.22 3.86
N LYS A 215 -23.66 5.63 2.78
CA LYS A 215 -23.88 5.13 1.42
C LYS A 215 -22.76 4.20 0.93
N MET A 216 -21.66 4.12 1.66
CA MET A 216 -20.55 3.24 1.34
C MET A 216 -20.88 1.81 1.78
N GLU A 217 -20.75 0.83 0.89
CA GLU A 217 -21.07 -0.57 1.18
C GLU A 217 -20.10 -1.18 2.20
N GLY A 218 -18.82 -0.83 2.13
CA GLY A 218 -17.82 -1.22 3.12
C GLY A 218 -17.92 -0.37 4.40
N GLU A 219 -17.22 -0.80 5.43
CA GLU A 219 -17.14 -0.11 6.71
C GLU A 219 -16.29 1.16 6.63
N ASP A 220 -16.65 2.19 7.39
CA ASP A 220 -15.89 3.43 7.53
C ASP A 220 -15.05 3.48 8.82
N TRP A 221 -15.20 2.48 9.69
CA TRP A 221 -14.38 2.27 10.88
C TRP A 221 -14.19 0.79 11.17
N ALA A 222 -12.95 0.40 11.46
CA ALA A 222 -12.59 -0.95 11.87
C ALA A 222 -11.41 -0.96 12.84
N SER A 223 -11.42 -1.88 13.80
CA SER A 223 -10.32 -2.11 14.71
C SER A 223 -10.13 -3.60 14.99
N ALA A 224 -8.88 -4.01 15.17
CA ALA A 224 -8.55 -5.39 15.52
C ALA A 224 -7.45 -5.47 16.58
N VAL A 225 -7.48 -6.57 17.34
CA VAL A 225 -6.40 -6.97 18.25
C VAL A 225 -5.85 -8.28 17.77
N LEU A 226 -4.52 -8.35 17.59
CA LEU A 226 -3.79 -9.55 17.20
C LEU A 226 -2.89 -10.00 18.33
N SER A 227 -2.70 -11.31 18.46
CA SER A 227 -1.63 -11.91 19.26
C SER A 227 -0.64 -12.62 18.35
N PHE A 228 0.63 -12.64 18.75
CA PHE A 228 1.71 -13.29 18.02
C PHE A 228 2.29 -14.47 18.81
N ALA A 229 2.92 -15.42 18.11
CA ALA A 229 3.43 -16.66 18.71
C ALA A 229 4.45 -16.44 19.83
N ASP A 230 5.19 -15.34 19.79
CA ASP A 230 6.17 -14.94 20.79
C ASP A 230 5.59 -14.20 22.00
N GLY A 231 4.26 -14.04 22.07
CA GLY A 231 3.55 -13.35 23.14
C GLY A 231 3.40 -11.83 22.93
N THR A 232 3.85 -11.27 21.83
CA THR A 232 3.56 -9.87 21.45
C THR A 232 2.06 -9.71 21.19
N PHE A 233 1.48 -8.58 21.58
CA PHE A 233 0.15 -8.16 21.16
C PHE A 233 0.24 -6.96 20.21
N ALA A 234 -0.76 -6.82 19.34
CA ALA A 234 -0.92 -5.64 18.52
C ALA A 234 -2.38 -5.18 18.48
N THR A 235 -2.57 -3.87 18.39
CA THR A 235 -3.87 -3.26 18.05
C THR A 235 -3.70 -2.45 16.78
N LEU A 236 -4.70 -2.52 15.92
CA LEU A 236 -4.75 -1.69 14.72
C LEU A 236 -6.13 -1.06 14.58
N GLU A 237 -6.15 0.10 13.96
CA GLU A 237 -7.35 0.83 13.61
C GLU A 237 -7.21 1.39 12.20
N ALA A 238 -8.30 1.31 11.44
CA ALA A 238 -8.45 1.99 10.15
C ALA A 238 -9.80 2.71 10.14
N ASN A 239 -9.82 3.98 9.69
CA ASN A 239 -11.08 4.69 9.61
C ASN A 239 -11.08 5.83 8.59
N TYR A 240 -12.28 6.19 8.13
CA TYR A 240 -12.55 7.33 7.25
C TYR A 240 -13.18 8.52 7.97
N VAL A 241 -13.24 8.48 9.29
CA VAL A 241 -14.00 9.47 10.08
C VAL A 241 -13.11 10.57 10.69
N THR A 242 -11.81 10.56 10.42
CA THR A 242 -10.86 11.54 10.93
C THR A 242 -10.91 12.81 10.09
N VAL A 243 -11.50 13.86 10.62
CA VAL A 243 -11.57 15.18 9.97
C VAL A 243 -10.30 15.97 10.27
N GLY A 244 -9.76 16.65 9.28
CA GLY A 244 -8.63 17.55 9.43
C GLY A 244 -7.29 17.01 8.93
N GLY A 245 -7.31 15.93 8.17
CA GLY A 245 -6.15 15.36 7.53
C GLY A 245 -6.06 13.86 7.72
N MET A 246 -4.89 13.32 7.50
CA MET A 246 -4.56 11.91 7.56
C MET A 246 -3.68 11.63 8.78
N GLU A 247 -3.82 10.45 9.38
CA GLU A 247 -2.97 9.97 10.46
C GLU A 247 -2.39 8.60 10.08
N ASP A 248 -1.06 8.51 10.03
CA ASP A 248 -0.30 7.28 9.81
C ASP A 248 0.67 7.11 10.96
N VAL A 249 0.25 6.38 11.98
CA VAL A 249 1.00 6.31 13.24
C VAL A 249 1.26 4.88 13.68
N VAL A 250 2.48 4.62 14.16
CA VAL A 250 2.85 3.33 14.77
C VAL A 250 3.63 3.58 16.06
N ASP A 251 3.17 2.98 17.14
CA ASP A 251 3.88 2.92 18.42
C ASP A 251 4.34 1.49 18.69
N ILE A 252 5.61 1.30 19.04
CA ILE A 252 6.19 0.01 19.38
C ILE A 252 6.76 0.09 20.79
N TYR A 253 6.16 -0.64 21.70
CA TYR A 253 6.60 -0.73 23.09
C TYR A 253 7.41 -2.00 23.29
N CYS A 254 8.66 -1.85 23.72
CA CYS A 254 9.61 -2.93 23.92
C CYS A 254 9.97 -3.08 25.41
N GLU A 255 10.70 -4.14 25.78
CA GLU A 255 11.13 -4.41 27.16
C GLU A 255 11.95 -3.27 27.78
N LYS A 256 12.70 -2.51 26.98
CA LYS A 256 13.67 -1.50 27.45
C LYS A 256 13.43 -0.11 26.84
N GLY A 257 12.34 0.10 26.14
CA GLY A 257 12.04 1.40 25.52
C GLY A 257 10.85 1.34 24.57
N CYS A 258 10.63 2.43 23.87
CA CYS A 258 9.55 2.54 22.88
C CYS A 258 10.01 3.34 21.65
N ILE A 259 9.27 3.14 20.56
CA ILE A 259 9.41 3.90 19.32
C ILE A 259 8.03 4.48 19.01
N HIS A 260 7.99 5.74 18.62
CA HIS A 260 6.80 6.40 18.08
C HIS A 260 7.13 6.89 16.68
N VAL A 261 6.37 6.44 15.70
CA VAL A 261 6.46 6.90 14.30
C VAL A 261 5.15 7.59 13.95
N ASP A 262 5.25 8.77 13.37
CA ASP A 262 4.13 9.52 12.85
C ASP A 262 4.51 10.05 11.45
N LEU A 263 3.90 9.50 10.41
CA LEU A 263 4.09 9.95 9.03
C LEU A 263 3.13 11.08 8.64
N SER A 264 2.12 11.37 9.48
CA SER A 264 1.11 12.40 9.21
C SER A 264 1.71 13.80 9.13
N PHE A 265 2.80 14.04 9.86
CA PHE A 265 3.49 15.32 9.92
C PHE A 265 4.96 15.14 9.54
N SER A 266 5.21 14.92 8.26
CA SER A 266 6.54 14.63 7.74
C SER A 266 7.39 15.90 7.58
N GLY A 267 7.85 16.50 8.67
CA GLY A 267 8.85 17.57 8.61
C GLY A 267 8.76 18.61 9.72
N PRO A 268 9.84 19.39 9.92
CA PRO A 268 9.92 20.41 10.96
C PRO A 268 9.23 21.73 10.56
N LEU A 269 8.63 21.82 9.37
CA LEU A 269 8.04 23.05 8.83
C LEU A 269 6.65 23.29 9.39
N ARG A 270 6.44 24.47 9.98
CA ARG A 270 5.10 24.99 10.31
C ARG A 270 4.93 26.36 9.67
N CYS A 271 3.76 26.61 9.13
CA CYS A 271 3.42 27.89 8.50
C CYS A 271 2.05 28.38 9.01
N PHE A 272 1.93 29.69 9.17
CA PHE A 272 0.64 30.33 9.43
C PHE A 272 0.27 31.19 8.22
N SER A 273 -0.93 30.98 7.67
CA SER A 273 -1.47 31.80 6.58
C SER A 273 -2.91 32.20 6.87
N THR A 274 -3.25 33.45 6.66
CA THR A 274 -4.63 33.93 6.71
C THR A 274 -5.41 33.61 5.44
N GLU A 275 -4.72 33.39 4.32
CA GLU A 275 -5.31 33.15 3.00
C GLU A 275 -5.29 31.68 2.59
N GLY A 276 -4.43 30.88 3.23
CA GLY A 276 -4.11 29.51 2.88
C GLY A 276 -2.84 29.43 2.02
N LEU A 277 -2.42 28.20 1.73
CA LEU A 277 -1.25 27.90 0.91
C LEU A 277 -1.67 26.97 -0.22
N GLU A 278 -1.21 27.24 -1.44
CA GLU A 278 -1.36 26.32 -2.54
C GLU A 278 -0.25 25.27 -2.48
N TYR A 279 -0.52 24.15 -1.83
CA TYR A 279 0.32 22.97 -1.92
C TYR A 279 -0.54 21.72 -1.98
N THR A 280 -0.15 20.82 -2.86
CA THR A 280 -0.83 19.54 -3.00
C THR A 280 -0.27 18.60 -1.94
N VAL A 281 -1.08 18.33 -0.92
CA VAL A 281 -0.76 17.31 0.08
C VAL A 281 -1.97 16.44 0.29
N GLU A 282 -1.74 15.17 0.38
CA GLU A 282 -2.77 14.19 0.71
C GLU A 282 -3.32 14.42 2.12
N LYS A 283 -2.47 14.98 3.01
CA LYS A 283 -2.68 15.04 4.45
C LYS A 283 -3.25 16.36 4.99
N ALA A 284 -3.48 17.35 4.15
CA ALA A 284 -4.01 18.65 4.60
C ALA A 284 -5.18 19.12 3.72
N GLU A 285 -6.38 19.06 4.30
CA GLU A 285 -7.60 19.58 3.66
C GLU A 285 -7.74 21.10 3.81
N ILE A 286 -7.16 21.68 4.88
CA ILE A 286 -7.29 23.09 5.21
C ILE A 286 -5.89 23.68 5.42
N THR A 287 -5.55 24.71 4.65
CA THR A 287 -4.23 25.38 4.72
C THR A 287 -4.28 26.78 5.34
N THR A 288 -5.47 27.28 5.69
CA THR A 288 -5.64 28.54 6.44
C THR A 288 -5.36 28.32 7.94
N GLY A 289 -4.74 29.28 8.57
CA GLY A 289 -4.28 29.17 9.95
C GLY A 289 -2.90 28.50 10.04
N TRP A 290 -2.64 27.78 11.13
CA TRP A 290 -1.43 26.99 11.27
C TRP A 290 -1.52 25.70 10.46
N SER A 291 -0.53 25.43 9.64
CA SER A 291 -0.38 24.21 8.86
C SER A 291 1.05 23.65 8.94
N THR A 292 1.21 22.39 8.60
CA THR A 292 2.49 21.67 8.58
C THR A 292 2.75 21.10 7.17
N PRO A 293 3.19 21.96 6.22
CA PRO A 293 3.49 21.50 4.86
C PRO A 293 4.55 20.41 4.85
N ALA A 294 4.30 19.32 4.14
CA ALA A 294 5.29 18.26 3.94
C ALA A 294 6.45 18.78 3.07
N VAL A 295 7.69 18.42 3.43
CA VAL A 295 8.88 18.83 2.67
C VAL A 295 9.07 17.98 1.42
N ASP A 296 8.95 16.68 1.56
CA ASP A 296 8.98 15.69 0.48
C ASP A 296 8.07 14.53 0.85
N GLU A 297 6.77 14.69 0.60
CA GLU A 297 5.75 13.76 1.08
C GLU A 297 5.95 12.35 0.49
N LYS A 298 6.13 12.25 -0.82
CA LYS A 298 6.27 10.96 -1.52
C LYS A 298 7.50 10.18 -1.07
N TYR A 299 8.62 10.87 -0.82
CA TYR A 299 9.81 10.25 -0.24
C TYR A 299 9.59 9.80 1.20
N ASN A 300 8.96 10.63 2.02
CA ASN A 300 8.73 10.34 3.43
C ASN A 300 7.70 9.22 3.64
N LEU A 301 6.74 9.06 2.73
CA LEU A 301 5.79 7.94 2.73
C LEU A 301 6.42 6.62 2.27
N GLY A 302 7.52 6.63 1.52
CA GLY A 302 8.24 5.42 1.16
C GLY A 302 8.30 5.12 -0.34
N TYR A 303 7.44 5.70 -1.16
CA TYR A 303 7.31 5.37 -2.59
C TYR A 303 8.63 5.40 -3.36
N THR A 304 9.45 6.42 -3.14
CA THR A 304 10.76 6.52 -3.80
C THR A 304 11.68 5.33 -3.49
N GLY A 305 11.74 4.93 -2.22
CA GLY A 305 12.57 3.81 -1.77
C GLY A 305 12.05 2.47 -2.27
N GLU A 306 10.73 2.30 -2.26
CA GLU A 306 10.04 1.10 -2.69
C GLU A 306 10.25 0.85 -4.19
N ILE A 307 9.96 1.85 -5.04
CA ILE A 307 10.15 1.74 -6.50
C ILE A 307 11.62 1.44 -6.86
N ASN A 308 12.57 2.11 -6.21
CA ASN A 308 14.00 1.79 -6.44
C ASN A 308 14.31 0.34 -6.06
N HIS A 309 13.78 -0.16 -4.95
CA HIS A 309 13.97 -1.56 -4.52
C HIS A 309 13.40 -2.55 -5.53
N PHE A 310 12.17 -2.32 -6.03
CA PHE A 310 11.55 -3.21 -7.01
C PHE A 310 12.31 -3.23 -8.33
N VAL A 311 12.80 -2.08 -8.79
CA VAL A 311 13.64 -2.00 -10.00
C VAL A 311 14.95 -2.78 -9.80
N GLU A 312 15.60 -2.67 -8.65
CA GLU A 312 16.80 -3.44 -8.33
C GLU A 312 16.52 -4.95 -8.24
N CYS A 313 15.38 -5.35 -7.69
CA CYS A 313 14.95 -6.75 -7.65
C CYS A 313 14.66 -7.27 -9.06
N ALA A 314 13.94 -6.52 -9.89
CA ALA A 314 13.68 -6.88 -11.29
C ALA A 314 14.96 -7.01 -12.12
N ALA A 315 15.92 -6.09 -11.93
CA ALA A 315 17.22 -6.14 -12.61
C ALA A 315 18.07 -7.36 -12.20
N ALA A 316 17.86 -7.88 -11.00
CA ALA A 316 18.57 -9.03 -10.47
C ALA A 316 17.77 -10.34 -10.60
N ASP A 317 16.57 -10.30 -11.19
CA ASP A 317 15.60 -11.40 -11.30
C ASP A 317 15.42 -12.16 -9.98
N LYS A 318 15.04 -11.41 -8.92
CA LYS A 318 14.87 -11.93 -7.55
C LYS A 318 13.62 -11.36 -6.88
N ASP A 319 13.15 -12.03 -5.84
CA ASP A 319 12.07 -11.55 -4.99
C ASP A 319 12.42 -10.22 -4.28
N ALA A 320 11.38 -9.45 -3.97
CA ALA A 320 11.47 -8.33 -3.04
C ALA A 320 11.79 -8.82 -1.62
N MET A 321 12.11 -7.87 -0.74
CA MET A 321 12.26 -8.17 0.69
C MET A 321 10.94 -8.70 1.28
N VAL A 322 11.05 -9.40 2.41
CA VAL A 322 9.89 -9.86 3.19
C VAL A 322 8.97 -8.68 3.52
N GLY A 323 7.69 -8.86 3.32
CA GLY A 323 6.65 -7.84 3.44
C GLY A 323 6.20 -7.25 2.10
N LEU A 324 7.01 -7.39 1.04
CA LEU A 324 6.77 -6.76 -0.28
C LEU A 324 6.71 -7.76 -1.44
N ARG A 325 6.58 -9.05 -1.15
CA ARG A 325 6.37 -10.10 -2.16
C ARG A 325 4.89 -10.29 -2.42
N GLY A 326 4.50 -10.80 -3.55
CA GLY A 326 3.11 -11.18 -3.81
C GLY A 326 2.51 -12.10 -2.74
N LEU A 327 3.32 -13.02 -2.18
CA LEU A 327 2.91 -13.87 -1.05
C LEU A 327 2.57 -13.03 0.20
N ASP A 328 3.30 -11.95 0.46
CA ASP A 328 3.05 -11.09 1.63
C ASP A 328 1.75 -10.31 1.44
N GLY A 329 1.47 -9.82 0.22
CA GLY A 329 0.19 -9.19 -0.12
C GLY A 329 -1.00 -10.16 0.02
N LEU A 330 -0.83 -11.42 -0.39
CA LEU A 330 -1.83 -12.49 -0.17
C LEU A 330 -2.06 -12.70 1.34
N LYS A 331 -1.00 -12.85 2.15
CA LYS A 331 -1.12 -13.04 3.60
C LYS A 331 -1.79 -11.87 4.30
N THR A 332 -1.48 -10.65 3.87
CA THR A 332 -2.15 -9.44 4.36
C THR A 332 -3.66 -9.49 4.08
N LEU A 333 -4.05 -9.83 2.86
CA LEU A 333 -5.46 -9.93 2.49
C LEU A 333 -6.18 -11.09 3.20
N GLU A 334 -5.51 -12.23 3.43
CA GLU A 334 -6.02 -13.33 4.25
C GLU A 334 -6.34 -12.87 5.68
N VAL A 335 -5.44 -12.12 6.33
CA VAL A 335 -5.66 -11.58 7.68
C VAL A 335 -6.80 -10.56 7.69
N ILE A 336 -6.88 -9.67 6.70
CA ILE A 336 -7.99 -8.71 6.56
C ILE A 336 -9.33 -9.45 6.41
N ASN A 337 -9.37 -10.51 5.62
CA ASN A 337 -10.59 -11.31 5.46
C ASN A 337 -11.01 -11.99 6.78
N LEU A 338 -10.04 -12.44 7.59
CA LEU A 338 -10.31 -12.98 8.92
C LEU A 338 -10.72 -11.89 9.93
N ILE A 339 -10.25 -10.65 9.79
CA ILE A 339 -10.74 -9.49 10.55
C ILE A 339 -12.24 -9.28 10.28
N TYR A 340 -12.66 -9.29 9.01
CA TYR A 340 -14.08 -9.21 8.65
C TYR A 340 -14.90 -10.39 9.18
N ALA A 341 -14.34 -11.62 9.12
CA ALA A 341 -15.01 -12.79 9.66
C ALA A 341 -15.19 -12.69 11.18
N SER A 342 -14.16 -12.26 11.92
CA SER A 342 -14.20 -12.04 13.36
C SER A 342 -15.26 -11.00 13.75
N ALA A 343 -15.29 -9.86 13.04
CA ALA A 343 -16.26 -8.80 13.29
C ALA A 343 -17.71 -9.26 13.04
N ARG A 344 -17.95 -9.99 11.96
CA ARG A 344 -19.26 -10.53 11.59
C ARG A 344 -19.78 -11.58 12.59
N GLU A 345 -18.87 -12.46 13.05
CA GLU A 345 -19.23 -13.56 13.96
C GLU A 345 -19.17 -13.17 15.45
N GLY A 346 -18.59 -12.01 15.77
CA GLY A 346 -18.37 -11.57 17.14
C GLY A 346 -17.45 -12.51 17.94
N LYS A 347 -16.47 -13.14 17.26
CA LYS A 347 -15.62 -14.18 17.84
C LYS A 347 -14.16 -13.93 17.58
N ARG A 348 -13.32 -14.42 18.51
CA ARG A 348 -11.89 -14.61 18.27
C ARG A 348 -11.68 -15.69 17.21
N ILE A 349 -10.73 -15.46 16.33
CA ILE A 349 -10.28 -16.41 15.31
C ILE A 349 -8.83 -16.75 15.59
N ASP A 350 -8.53 -18.04 15.68
CA ASP A 350 -7.16 -18.55 15.77
C ASP A 350 -6.58 -18.69 14.35
N ASN A 351 -5.26 -18.49 14.22
CA ASN A 351 -4.59 -18.64 12.93
C ASN A 351 -4.72 -20.09 12.43
N PRO A 352 -5.34 -20.32 11.25
CA PRO A 352 -5.51 -21.67 10.72
C PRO A 352 -4.18 -22.34 10.35
N ASP A 353 -3.14 -21.58 10.07
CA ASP A 353 -1.82 -22.07 9.67
C ASP A 353 -0.83 -22.16 10.87
N ARG A 354 -1.33 -22.01 12.11
CA ARG A 354 -0.47 -22.08 13.29
C ARG A 354 0.05 -23.50 13.47
N GLU A 355 1.36 -23.68 13.37
CA GLU A 355 2.02 -24.90 13.83
C GLU A 355 1.77 -25.05 15.35
N VAL A 356 1.20 -26.19 15.76
CA VAL A 356 0.87 -26.53 17.17
C VAL A 356 2.14 -26.93 17.92
#